data_c709e1eab43490b6a7459c732a7cb3d9
#
_entry.id   c709e1eab43490b6a7459c732a7cb3d9
#
_cell.length_a   1.000
_cell.length_b   1.000
_cell.length_c   1.000
_cell.angle_alpha   90.00
_cell.angle_beta   90.00
_cell.angle_gamma   90.00
#
_symmetry.space_group_name_H-M   'P 1'
#
loop_
_entity.id
_entity.type
_entity.pdbx_description
1 polymer ?
#
loop_
_entity_poly.entity_id
_entity_poly.type
_entity_poly.pdbx_seq_one_letter_code
_entity_poly.pdbx_strand_id
1 'polypeptide(L)'
;MNPVVLVHGFLDTTAVFKPMSEYLNYHGWQVHSFNLIPNHGYEKLEVLASQVENYIEKNFAKEQKVDLIGFSMGGLITRYYLQRLGGVERVQRYLNISAPNRGTLTAYSLPL
;
A
#
# COMPACT_ATOMS: atom_id res chain seq x y z
N MET A 1 6.05 -9.41 14.02
CA MET A 1 6.03 -8.30 13.04
C MET A 1 4.69 -8.26 12.35
N ASN A 2 4.21 -7.06 12.06
CA ASN A 2 2.97 -6.94 11.30
C ASN A 2 3.19 -7.39 9.86
N PRO A 3 2.16 -7.95 9.21
CA PRO A 3 2.23 -8.12 7.76
C PRO A 3 2.34 -6.77 7.06
N VAL A 4 3.04 -6.75 5.93
CA VAL A 4 3.25 -5.53 5.14
C VAL A 4 2.39 -5.63 3.89
N VAL A 5 1.55 -4.61 3.68
CA VAL A 5 0.69 -4.51 2.49
C VAL A 5 1.27 -3.47 1.55
N LEU A 6 1.56 -3.87 0.33
CA LEU A 6 2.14 -3.01 -0.70
C LEU A 6 1.06 -2.63 -1.71
N VAL A 7 0.89 -1.33 -1.95
CA VAL A 7 -0.11 -0.81 -2.89
C VAL A 7 0.61 -0.09 -4.04
N HIS A 8 0.43 -0.61 -5.25
CA HIS A 8 1.12 -0.09 -6.44
C HIS A 8 0.45 1.18 -6.98
N GLY A 9 1.12 1.81 -7.93
CA GLY A 9 0.64 3.03 -8.55
C GLY A 9 -0.11 2.82 -9.85
N PHE A 10 -0.30 3.93 -10.55
CA PHE A 10 -1.01 4.00 -11.81
C PHE A 10 -0.32 3.16 -12.88
N LEU A 11 -1.08 2.31 -13.56
CA LEU A 11 -0.62 1.40 -14.59
C LEU A 11 0.42 0.37 -14.14
N ASP A 12 0.67 0.31 -12.83
CA ASP A 12 1.58 -0.67 -12.26
C ASP A 12 0.81 -1.93 -11.84
N THR A 13 1.57 -2.97 -11.60
CA THR A 13 1.04 -4.21 -11.04
C THR A 13 1.93 -4.63 -9.88
N THR A 14 1.59 -5.73 -9.25
CA THR A 14 2.40 -6.25 -8.13
C THR A 14 3.84 -6.54 -8.54
N ALA A 15 4.12 -6.67 -9.84
CA ALA A 15 5.49 -6.94 -10.31
C ALA A 15 6.46 -5.82 -9.95
N VAL A 16 5.97 -4.58 -9.80
CA VAL A 16 6.82 -3.45 -9.44
C VAL A 16 7.43 -3.63 -8.06
N PHE A 17 6.81 -4.42 -7.21
CA PHE A 17 7.27 -4.65 -5.84
C PHE A 17 8.15 -5.89 -5.68
N LYS A 18 8.48 -6.57 -6.77
CA LYS A 18 9.21 -7.84 -6.66
C LYS A 18 10.53 -7.70 -5.89
N PRO A 19 11.42 -6.75 -6.25
CA PRO A 19 12.66 -6.60 -5.50
C PRO A 19 12.44 -6.27 -4.02
N MET A 20 11.49 -5.38 -3.74
CA MET A 20 11.19 -5.00 -2.37
C MET A 20 10.60 -6.18 -1.59
N SER A 21 9.71 -6.94 -2.21
CA SER A 21 9.10 -8.10 -1.57
C SER A 21 10.15 -9.17 -1.22
N GLU A 22 11.09 -9.40 -2.13
CA GLU A 22 12.16 -10.35 -1.89
C GLU A 22 13.05 -9.90 -0.73
N TYR A 23 13.38 -8.62 -0.69
CA TYR A 23 14.20 -8.06 0.38
C TYR A 23 13.49 -8.21 1.74
N LEU A 24 12.22 -7.82 1.80
CA LEU A 24 11.47 -7.87 3.05
C LEU A 24 11.26 -9.32 3.51
N ASN A 25 10.94 -10.21 2.58
CA ASN A 25 10.78 -11.63 2.91
C ASN A 25 12.06 -12.24 3.45
N TYR A 26 13.19 -11.87 2.85
CA TYR A 26 14.49 -12.34 3.33
C TYR A 26 14.73 -11.94 4.77
N HIS A 27 14.25 -10.76 5.18
CA HIS A 27 14.40 -10.27 6.55
C HIS A 27 13.26 -10.67 7.46
N GLY A 28 12.43 -11.61 7.05
CA GLY A 28 11.41 -12.19 7.92
C GLY A 28 10.06 -11.49 7.90
N TRP A 29 9.84 -10.51 7.01
CA TRP A 29 8.56 -9.85 6.89
C TRP A 29 7.60 -10.66 6.04
N GLN A 30 6.34 -10.73 6.44
CA GLN A 30 5.27 -11.29 5.62
C GLN A 30 4.75 -10.19 4.70
N VAL A 31 4.88 -10.37 3.39
CA VAL A 31 4.56 -9.34 2.41
C VAL A 31 3.33 -9.72 1.61
N HIS A 32 2.41 -8.78 1.48
CA HIS A 32 1.19 -8.93 0.71
C HIS A 32 1.11 -7.85 -0.34
N SER A 33 0.78 -8.23 -1.57
CA SER A 33 0.48 -7.27 -2.63
C SER A 33 -0.64 -7.83 -3.48
N PHE A 34 -1.37 -6.95 -4.15
CA PHE A 34 -2.50 -7.34 -4.98
C PHE A 34 -2.67 -6.31 -6.08
N ASN A 35 -3.27 -6.74 -7.18
CA ASN A 35 -3.51 -5.84 -8.31
C ASN A 35 -4.81 -5.08 -8.10
N LEU A 36 -4.73 -3.75 -8.22
CA LEU A 36 -5.92 -2.90 -8.20
C LEU A 36 -6.64 -3.05 -9.54
N ILE A 37 -7.96 -3.03 -9.50
CA ILE A 37 -8.79 -3.25 -10.69
C ILE A 37 -9.83 -2.13 -10.78
N PRO A 38 -9.89 -1.40 -11.89
CA PRO A 38 -8.89 -1.32 -12.96
C PRO A 38 -7.71 -0.48 -12.52
N ASN A 39 -6.53 -0.70 -13.08
CA ASN A 39 -5.34 0.06 -12.71
C ASN A 39 -4.89 1.01 -13.81
N HIS A 40 -5.84 1.58 -14.55
CA HIS A 40 -5.55 2.49 -15.66
C HIS A 40 -5.78 3.97 -15.32
N GLY A 41 -6.08 4.29 -14.06
CA GLY A 41 -6.14 5.67 -13.58
C GLY A 41 -7.43 6.42 -13.85
N TYR A 42 -8.43 5.80 -14.45
CA TYR A 42 -9.72 6.47 -14.69
C TYR A 42 -10.69 6.31 -13.52
N GLU A 43 -10.42 5.39 -12.63
CA GLU A 43 -11.30 5.18 -11.49
C GLU A 43 -11.08 6.26 -10.44
N LYS A 44 -12.16 6.59 -9.73
CA LYS A 44 -12.06 7.54 -8.62
C LYS A 44 -11.18 6.95 -7.53
N LEU A 45 -10.46 7.85 -6.86
CA LEU A 45 -9.58 7.47 -5.79
C LEU A 45 -10.29 6.65 -4.71
N GLU A 46 -11.53 7.01 -4.39
CA GLU A 46 -12.30 6.29 -3.38
C GLU A 46 -12.58 4.84 -3.76
N VAL A 47 -12.78 4.56 -5.06
CA VAL A 47 -13.01 3.20 -5.54
C VAL A 47 -11.76 2.36 -5.36
N LEU A 48 -10.61 2.91 -5.74
CA LEU A 48 -9.34 2.21 -5.60
C LEU A 48 -8.98 2.00 -4.12
N ALA A 49 -9.23 3.00 -3.29
CA ALA A 49 -8.97 2.89 -1.86
C ALA A 49 -9.89 1.86 -1.20
N SER A 50 -11.12 1.72 -1.68
CA SER A 50 -12.02 0.68 -1.19
C SER A 50 -11.49 -0.72 -1.46
N GLN A 51 -10.73 -0.90 -2.53
CA GLN A 51 -10.10 -2.20 -2.80
C GLN A 51 -9.02 -2.51 -1.77
N VAL A 52 -8.28 -1.49 -1.32
CA VAL A 52 -7.32 -1.66 -0.23
C VAL A 52 -8.03 -2.06 1.06
N GLU A 53 -9.10 -1.35 1.38
CA GLU A 53 -9.90 -1.65 2.56
C GLU A 53 -10.41 -3.08 2.53
N ASN A 54 -11.01 -3.48 1.41
CA ASN A 54 -11.56 -4.82 1.26
C ASN A 54 -10.48 -5.90 1.38
N TYR A 55 -9.31 -5.65 0.80
CA TYR A 55 -8.22 -6.60 0.90
C TYR A 55 -7.80 -6.81 2.36
N ILE A 56 -7.63 -5.73 3.09
CA ILE A 56 -7.20 -5.81 4.48
C ILE A 56 -8.27 -6.47 5.35
N GLU A 57 -9.54 -6.09 5.15
CA GLU A 57 -10.63 -6.68 5.93
C GLU A 57 -10.78 -8.18 5.65
N LYS A 58 -10.55 -8.59 4.41
CA LYS A 58 -10.73 -9.98 4.00
C LYS A 58 -9.58 -10.88 4.44
N ASN A 59 -8.36 -10.35 4.48
CA ASN A 59 -7.17 -11.18 4.66
C ASN A 59 -6.58 -11.16 6.06
N PHE A 60 -6.99 -10.23 6.90
CA PHE A 60 -6.43 -10.09 8.24
C PHE A 60 -7.53 -9.99 9.29
N ALA A 61 -7.28 -10.62 10.43
CA ALA A 61 -8.22 -10.54 11.55
C ALA A 61 -8.40 -9.07 11.99
N LYS A 62 -9.56 -8.77 12.52
CA LYS A 62 -9.90 -7.39 12.91
C LYS A 62 -8.89 -6.77 13.86
N GLU A 63 -8.31 -7.56 14.74
CA GLU A 63 -7.33 -7.10 15.71
C GLU A 63 -5.92 -7.04 15.18
N GLN A 64 -5.67 -7.58 13.98
CA GLN A 64 -4.35 -7.61 13.39
C GLN A 64 -4.01 -6.26 12.80
N LYS A 65 -2.94 -5.63 13.29
CA LYS A 65 -2.40 -4.43 12.67
C LYS A 65 -1.57 -4.81 11.46
N VAL A 66 -1.54 -3.93 10.48
CA VAL A 66 -0.73 -4.10 9.28
C VAL A 66 0.20 -2.90 9.12
N ASP A 67 1.29 -3.09 8.38
CA ASP A 67 2.12 -2.00 7.91
C ASP A 67 1.79 -1.79 6.44
N LEU A 68 1.74 -0.53 6.01
CA LEU A 68 1.23 -0.18 4.69
C LEU A 68 2.26 0.64 3.92
N ILE A 69 2.53 0.24 2.68
CA ILE A 69 3.43 0.97 1.81
C ILE A 69 2.69 1.31 0.52
N GLY A 70 2.60 2.61 0.20
CA GLY A 70 2.04 3.07 -1.05
C GLY A 70 3.14 3.58 -1.96
N PHE A 71 3.10 3.19 -3.24
CA PHE A 71 4.12 3.57 -4.22
C PHE A 71 3.48 4.40 -5.33
N SER A 72 4.03 5.60 -5.58
CA SER A 72 3.55 6.50 -6.62
C SER A 72 2.07 6.86 -6.38
N MET A 73 1.16 6.61 -7.33
CA MET A 73 -0.26 6.83 -7.11
C MET A 73 -0.82 5.97 -5.98
N GLY A 74 -0.19 4.83 -5.68
CA GLY A 74 -0.55 4.05 -4.51
C GLY A 74 -0.44 4.85 -3.22
N GLY A 75 0.41 5.88 -3.20
CA GLY A 75 0.50 6.77 -2.07
C GLY A 75 -0.77 7.58 -1.85
N LEU A 76 -1.38 8.07 -2.94
CA LEU A 76 -2.65 8.79 -2.83
C LEU A 76 -3.78 7.85 -2.42
N ILE A 77 -3.79 6.65 -2.98
CA ILE A 77 -4.80 5.64 -2.67
C ILE A 77 -4.75 5.25 -1.20
N THR A 78 -3.55 4.98 -0.70
CA THR A 78 -3.38 4.57 0.70
C THR A 78 -3.71 5.71 1.66
N ARG A 79 -3.37 6.95 1.31
CA ARG A 79 -3.73 8.11 2.14
C ARG A 79 -5.23 8.28 2.22
N TYR A 80 -5.95 8.09 1.11
CA TYR A 80 -7.40 8.13 1.13
C TYR A 80 -7.95 7.05 2.06
N TYR A 81 -7.42 5.84 1.96
CA TYR A 81 -7.82 4.74 2.84
C TYR A 81 -7.61 5.11 4.31
N LEU A 82 -6.43 5.65 4.64
CA LEU A 82 -6.11 6.01 6.02
C LEU A 82 -7.03 7.11 6.56
N GLN A 83 -7.28 8.14 5.74
CA GLN A 83 -7.96 9.35 6.21
C GLN A 83 -9.49 9.27 6.09
N ARG A 84 -10.00 8.51 5.14
CA ARG A 84 -11.42 8.51 4.82
C ARG A 84 -12.11 7.19 5.06
N LEU A 85 -11.39 6.09 5.10
CA LEU A 85 -11.99 4.75 5.25
C LEU A 85 -11.60 4.08 6.57
N GLY A 86 -11.10 4.84 7.51
CA GLY A 86 -10.79 4.32 8.84
C GLY A 86 -9.52 3.50 8.92
N GLY A 87 -8.66 3.59 7.91
CA GLY A 87 -7.44 2.78 7.87
C GLY A 87 -6.48 3.06 9.01
N VAL A 88 -6.55 4.25 9.63
CA VAL A 88 -5.67 4.58 10.76
C VAL A 88 -5.84 3.61 11.92
N GLU A 89 -6.99 2.97 12.05
CA GLU A 89 -7.23 2.01 13.11
C GLU A 89 -6.63 0.63 12.81
N ARG A 90 -6.27 0.39 11.55
CA ARG A 90 -5.74 -0.90 11.11
C ARG A 90 -4.24 -0.84 10.83
N VAL A 91 -3.69 0.33 10.56
CA VAL A 91 -2.30 0.49 10.11
C VAL A 91 -1.45 1.01 11.25
N GLN A 92 -0.36 0.30 11.54
CA GLN A 92 0.57 0.73 12.58
C GLN A 92 1.69 1.61 12.03
N ARG A 93 2.24 1.23 10.86
CA ARG A 93 3.28 2.01 10.20
C ARG A 93 2.91 2.25 8.75
N TYR A 94 3.20 3.44 8.26
CA TYR A 94 2.85 3.83 6.91
C TYR A 94 4.05 4.46 6.21
N LEU A 95 4.36 3.98 5.02
CA LEU A 95 5.42 4.53 4.18
C LEU A 95 4.82 4.88 2.82
N ASN A 96 5.06 6.11 2.37
CA ASN A 96 4.64 6.57 1.05
C ASN A 96 5.90 6.84 0.23
N ILE A 97 6.06 6.11 -0.87
CA ILE A 97 7.23 6.23 -1.74
C ILE A 97 6.78 6.89 -3.03
N SER A 98 7.30 8.09 -3.30
CA SER A 98 7.00 8.80 -4.53
C SER A 98 7.82 8.25 -5.68
N ALA A 99 7.20 8.16 -6.87
CA ALA A 99 7.94 7.78 -8.07
C ALA A 99 9.02 8.83 -8.34
N PRO A 100 10.22 8.39 -8.75
CA PRO A 100 11.27 9.36 -9.06
C PRO A 100 10.96 10.09 -10.35
N ASN A 101 10.83 11.40 -10.24
CA ASN A 101 10.88 12.29 -11.38
C ASN A 101 12.32 12.71 -11.50
N ARG A 102 13.02 12.37 -12.55
CA ARG A 102 14.42 12.75 -12.73
C ARG A 102 15.38 11.92 -11.85
N GLY A 103 15.04 10.67 -11.56
CA GLY A 103 15.96 9.77 -10.88
C GLY A 103 16.07 9.94 -9.37
N THR A 104 15.17 10.72 -8.76
CA THR A 104 15.18 10.94 -7.32
C THR A 104 13.99 10.23 -6.68
N LEU A 105 14.23 9.52 -5.59
CA LEU A 105 13.19 8.90 -4.78
C LEU A 105 12.99 9.71 -3.51
N THR A 106 11.74 9.98 -3.19
CA THR A 106 11.36 10.60 -1.92
C THR A 106 10.46 9.63 -1.17
N ALA A 107 10.78 9.41 0.10
CA ALA A 107 10.00 8.50 0.94
C ALA A 107 9.58 9.23 2.21
N TYR A 108 8.36 8.98 2.65
CA TYR A 108 7.83 9.53 3.89
C TYR A 108 7.38 8.40 4.79
N SER A 109 7.71 8.50 6.07
CA SER A 109 7.26 7.57 7.08
C SER A 109 6.45 8.34 8.11
N LEU A 110 5.20 7.92 8.30
CA LEU A 110 4.29 8.58 9.24
C LEU A 110 3.94 7.60 10.34
N PRO A 111 4.26 7.92 11.60
CA PRO A 111 3.75 7.14 12.73
C PRO A 111 2.25 7.41 12.86
N LEU A 112 1.50 6.36 13.11
CA LEU A 112 0.04 6.45 13.23
C LEU A 112 -0.40 6.13 14.65
#